data_f931486d5a7ac660c508b9ccc3b9f800
#
_entry.id   f931486d5a7ac660c508b9ccc3b9f800
#
_cell.length_a   1.000
_cell.length_b   1.000
_cell.length_c   1.000
_cell.angle_alpha   90.00
_cell.angle_beta   90.00
_cell.angle_gamma   90.00
#
_symmetry.space_group_name_H-M   'P 1'
#
loop_
_entity.id
_entity.type
_entity.pdbx_description
1 polymer ?
#
loop_
_entity_poly.entity_id
_entity_poly.type
_entity_poly.pdbx_seq_one_letter_code
_entity_poly.pdbx_strand_id
1 'polypeptide(L)'
;MDKKIDIEIKPEVAQGRYANLAIITHSSSEFILDFAQNMPGLPKMQVGSRIIMTPEHAKRLLGALTENIRKYESQFGEIRLPMNPMMMPPLKSDAEA
;
A
#
# COMPACT_ATOMS: atom_id res chain seq x y z
N MET A 1 9.95 -20.72 25.64
CA MET A 1 11.08 -20.30 24.97
C MET A 1 10.86 -19.15 24.05
N ASP A 2 11.57 -18.17 24.28
CA ASP A 2 11.38 -16.96 23.50
C ASP A 2 12.25 -16.97 22.30
N LYS A 3 11.65 -16.75 21.18
CA LYS A 3 12.41 -16.55 20.01
C LYS A 3 12.39 -15.11 19.68
N LYS A 4 13.54 -14.53 19.71
CA LYS A 4 13.65 -13.17 19.27
C LYS A 4 13.93 -13.16 17.80
N ILE A 5 13.17 -12.38 17.09
CA ILE A 5 13.40 -12.18 15.69
C ILE A 5 14.15 -10.89 15.51
N ASP A 6 15.37 -11.02 15.06
CA ASP A 6 16.17 -9.83 14.79
C ASP A 6 15.80 -9.31 13.42
N ILE A 7 15.48 -8.04 13.37
CA ILE A 7 15.10 -7.40 12.13
C ILE A 7 16.15 -6.38 11.79
N GLU A 8 16.69 -6.53 10.61
CA GLU A 8 17.72 -5.64 10.10
C GLU A 8 17.19 -4.92 8.89
N ILE A 9 17.65 -3.71 8.69
CA ILE A 9 17.33 -3.00 7.48
C ILE A 9 18.62 -2.40 6.93
N LYS A 10 18.90 -2.67 5.67
CA LYS A 10 20.08 -2.13 5.05
C LYS A 10 19.94 -0.64 4.85
N PRO A 11 21.06 0.10 4.93
CA PRO A 11 20.97 1.56 4.82
C PRO A 11 20.27 2.04 3.56
N GLU A 12 20.52 1.39 2.43
CA GLU A 12 19.91 1.83 1.19
C GLU A 12 18.40 1.58 1.18
N VAL A 13 17.95 0.56 1.92
CA VAL A 13 16.54 0.30 2.04
C VAL A 13 15.90 1.23 3.05
N ALA A 14 16.66 1.60 4.08
CA ALA A 14 16.15 2.45 5.15
C ALA A 14 15.80 3.84 4.66
N GLN A 15 16.37 4.27 3.55
CA GLN A 15 16.03 5.57 3.00
C GLN A 15 14.58 5.64 2.55
N GLY A 16 14.02 4.50 2.20
CA GLY A 16 12.63 4.45 1.79
C GLY A 16 12.43 4.92 0.37
N ARG A 17 11.22 4.73 -0.10
CA ARG A 17 10.82 5.21 -1.40
C ARG A 17 9.47 5.86 -1.25
N TYR A 18 9.33 7.04 -1.80
CA TYR A 18 8.05 7.73 -1.78
C TYR A 18 7.12 7.08 -2.80
N ALA A 19 5.89 6.87 -2.41
CA ALA A 19 4.87 6.37 -3.32
C ALA A 19 3.54 7.00 -2.96
N ASN A 20 2.82 7.42 -3.96
CA ASN A 20 1.47 7.94 -3.75
C ASN A 20 0.44 7.21 -4.58
N LEU A 21 0.84 6.06 -5.14
CA LEU A 21 -0.07 5.22 -5.90
C LEU A 21 0.31 3.78 -5.70
N ALA A 22 -0.66 2.92 -5.55
CA ALA A 22 -0.42 1.50 -5.46
C ALA A 22 -1.32 0.80 -6.45
N ILE A 23 -0.75 -0.06 -7.26
CA ILE A 23 -1.48 -0.89 -8.19
C ILE A 23 -1.39 -2.30 -7.70
N ILE A 24 -2.53 -2.91 -7.44
CA ILE A 24 -2.56 -4.22 -6.82
C ILE A 24 -3.22 -5.21 -7.77
N THR A 25 -2.51 -6.27 -8.05
CA THR A 25 -3.04 -7.35 -8.87
C THR A 25 -2.83 -8.66 -8.14
N HIS A 26 -3.46 -9.72 -8.63
CA HIS A 26 -3.33 -10.99 -7.94
C HIS A 26 -3.59 -12.15 -8.87
N SER A 27 -3.08 -13.28 -8.48
CA SER A 27 -3.45 -14.58 -9.02
C SER A 27 -3.99 -15.41 -7.87
N SER A 28 -4.18 -16.71 -8.11
CA SER A 28 -4.62 -17.57 -7.03
C SER A 28 -3.53 -17.81 -5.99
N SER A 29 -2.29 -17.53 -6.34
CA SER A 29 -1.16 -17.84 -5.48
C SER A 29 -0.51 -16.62 -4.85
N GLU A 30 -0.65 -15.44 -5.43
CA GLU A 30 0.12 -14.29 -5.02
C GLU A 30 -0.63 -13.00 -5.20
N PHE A 31 -0.29 -12.04 -4.36
CA PHE A 31 -0.67 -10.65 -4.56
C PHE A 31 0.57 -9.87 -4.93
N ILE A 32 0.42 -8.97 -5.88
CA ILE A 32 1.51 -8.15 -6.36
C ILE A 32 1.12 -6.70 -6.09
N LEU A 33 1.94 -6.02 -5.31
CA LEU A 33 1.73 -4.63 -4.97
C LEU A 33 2.82 -3.80 -5.62
N ASP A 34 2.42 -2.97 -6.55
CA ASP A 34 3.34 -2.08 -7.24
C ASP A 34 3.14 -0.67 -6.75
N PHE A 35 4.21 -0.09 -6.23
CA PHE A 35 4.16 1.26 -5.68
C PHE A 35 4.82 2.22 -6.63
N ALA A 36 4.12 3.30 -6.94
CA ALA A 36 4.57 4.23 -7.97
C ALA A 36 4.42 5.65 -7.48
N GLN A 37 5.10 6.53 -8.19
CA GLN A 37 4.93 7.96 -7.98
C GLN A 37 4.17 8.54 -9.13
N ASN A 38 3.12 9.25 -8.80
CA ASN A 38 2.38 10.02 -9.78
C ASN A 38 2.72 11.48 -9.55
N MET A 39 3.61 12.00 -10.38
CA MET A 39 4.10 13.37 -10.20
C MET A 39 3.84 14.18 -11.43
N PRO A 40 3.49 15.46 -11.24
CA PRO A 40 3.30 16.36 -12.38
C PRO A 40 4.58 16.46 -13.19
N GLY A 41 4.42 16.55 -14.50
CA GLY A 41 5.57 16.72 -15.37
C GLY A 41 6.22 15.44 -15.82
N LEU A 42 5.84 14.31 -15.26
CA LEU A 42 6.38 13.05 -15.71
C LEU A 42 5.52 12.50 -16.83
N PRO A 43 6.13 12.10 -17.94
CA PRO A 43 5.33 11.56 -19.05
C PRO A 43 4.72 10.21 -18.72
N LYS A 44 5.34 9.46 -17.81
CA LYS A 44 4.84 8.16 -17.41
C LYS A 44 5.02 8.00 -15.93
N MET A 45 4.11 7.26 -15.32
CA MET A 45 4.32 6.83 -13.95
C MET A 45 5.29 5.67 -13.96
N GLN A 46 6.15 5.67 -12.97
CA GLN A 46 7.12 4.60 -12.86
C GLN A 46 6.93 3.85 -11.57
N VAL A 47 6.94 2.54 -11.67
CA VAL A 47 6.87 1.70 -10.50
C VAL A 47 8.25 1.68 -9.87
N GLY A 48 8.33 2.14 -8.63
CA GLY A 48 9.58 2.17 -7.91
C GLY A 48 9.85 0.92 -7.12
N SER A 49 8.80 0.21 -6.73
CA SER A 49 8.95 -1.00 -5.92
C SER A 49 7.82 -1.95 -6.22
N ARG A 50 8.16 -3.22 -6.26
CA ARG A 50 7.17 -4.27 -6.43
C ARG A 50 7.34 -5.26 -5.29
N ILE A 51 6.26 -5.51 -4.57
CA ILE A 51 6.26 -6.46 -3.48
C ILE A 51 5.29 -7.58 -3.82
N ILE A 52 5.77 -8.80 -3.69
CA ILE A 52 4.95 -9.98 -3.96
C ILE A 52 4.75 -10.71 -2.65
N MET A 53 3.51 -11.06 -2.37
CA MET A 53 3.22 -11.71 -1.10
C MET A 53 2.13 -12.76 -1.29
N THR A 54 2.04 -13.64 -0.30
CA THR A 54 0.99 -14.66 -0.31
C THR A 54 -0.35 -14.02 -0.04
N PRO A 55 -1.43 -14.66 -0.48
CA PRO A 55 -2.77 -14.13 -0.17
C PRO A 55 -3.01 -14.00 1.33
N GLU A 56 -2.49 -14.94 2.09
CA GLU A 56 -2.64 -14.90 3.53
C GLU A 56 -1.97 -13.67 4.11
N HIS A 57 -0.77 -13.37 3.64
CA HIS A 57 -0.07 -12.20 4.16
C HIS A 57 -0.73 -10.91 3.70
N ALA A 58 -1.28 -10.90 2.50
CA ALA A 58 -2.00 -9.73 2.03
C ALA A 58 -3.15 -9.39 2.97
N LYS A 59 -3.83 -10.43 3.46
CA LYS A 59 -4.92 -10.21 4.38
C LYS A 59 -4.42 -9.70 5.73
N ARG A 60 -3.28 -10.20 6.18
CA ARG A 60 -2.70 -9.67 7.42
C ARG A 60 -2.23 -8.25 7.26
N LEU A 61 -1.68 -7.93 6.10
CA LEU A 61 -1.27 -6.56 5.83
C LEU A 61 -2.46 -5.61 5.88
N LEU A 62 -3.58 -6.02 5.31
CA LEU A 62 -4.78 -5.21 5.36
C LEU A 62 -5.17 -4.91 6.80
N GLY A 63 -5.15 -5.93 7.65
CA GLY A 63 -5.51 -5.73 9.05
C GLY A 63 -4.54 -4.81 9.78
N ALA A 64 -3.25 -4.99 9.53
CA ALA A 64 -2.25 -4.15 10.18
C ALA A 64 -2.36 -2.71 9.72
N LEU A 65 -2.59 -2.51 8.44
CA LEU A 65 -2.72 -1.16 7.91
C LEU A 65 -3.98 -0.50 8.46
N THR A 66 -5.08 -1.25 8.50
CA THR A 66 -6.33 -0.73 9.05
C THR A 66 -6.13 -0.27 10.50
N GLU A 67 -5.44 -1.07 11.29
CA GLU A 67 -5.22 -0.74 12.67
C GLU A 67 -4.35 0.50 12.82
N ASN A 68 -3.33 0.63 11.98
CA ASN A 68 -2.47 1.80 12.05
C ASN A 68 -3.18 3.06 11.62
N ILE A 69 -4.02 2.96 10.60
CA ILE A 69 -4.80 4.11 10.18
C ILE A 69 -5.74 4.54 11.31
N ARG A 70 -6.35 3.58 12.00
CA ARG A 70 -7.24 3.90 13.10
C ARG A 70 -6.49 4.64 14.20
N LYS A 71 -5.29 4.19 14.52
CA LYS A 71 -4.48 4.86 15.53
C LYS A 71 -4.10 6.26 15.12
N TYR A 72 -3.73 6.40 13.86
CA TYR A 72 -3.38 7.71 13.33
C TYR A 72 -4.56 8.67 13.46
N GLU A 73 -5.73 8.20 13.03
CA GLU A 73 -6.91 9.07 13.03
C GLU A 73 -7.36 9.43 14.42
N SER A 74 -7.16 8.54 15.38
CA SER A 74 -7.54 8.88 16.76
C SER A 74 -6.62 9.92 17.34
N GLN A 75 -5.41 10.04 16.83
CA GLN A 75 -4.44 10.99 17.36
C GLN A 75 -4.40 12.29 16.57
N PHE A 76 -4.54 12.21 15.27
CA PHE A 76 -4.36 13.37 14.40
C PHE A 76 -5.60 13.79 13.65
N GLY A 77 -6.67 13.02 13.76
CA GLY A 77 -7.90 13.35 13.06
C GLY A 77 -8.07 12.54 11.80
N GLU A 78 -9.26 12.59 11.29
CA GLU A 78 -9.66 11.78 10.16
C GLU A 78 -8.83 12.10 8.91
N ILE A 79 -8.37 11.07 8.24
CA ILE A 79 -7.73 11.22 6.95
C ILE A 79 -8.82 11.44 5.92
N ARG A 80 -8.81 12.59 5.30
CA ARG A 80 -9.82 12.91 4.31
C ARG A 80 -9.28 12.62 2.93
N LEU A 81 -10.08 11.91 2.16
CA LEU A 81 -9.71 11.61 0.79
C LEU A 81 -10.42 12.62 -0.10
N PRO A 82 -9.66 13.46 -0.80
CA PRO A 82 -10.32 14.46 -1.65
C PRO A 82 -11.16 13.78 -2.72
N MET A 83 -12.32 14.34 -2.96
CA MET A 83 -13.16 13.85 -4.03
C MET A 83 -12.68 14.46 -5.32
N ASN A 84 -12.20 13.63 -6.18
CA ASN A 84 -11.80 14.09 -7.50
C ASN A 84 -12.53 13.26 -8.53
N PRO A 85 -13.56 13.83 -9.19
CA PRO A 85 -14.34 13.02 -10.13
C PRO A 85 -13.52 12.38 -11.21
N MET A 86 -12.43 13.01 -11.60
CA MET A 86 -11.58 12.45 -12.64
C MET A 86 -10.84 11.23 -12.18
N MET A 87 -10.63 11.12 -10.88
CA MET A 87 -9.86 10.01 -10.33
C MET A 87 -10.71 8.98 -9.65
N MET A 88 -12.01 9.22 -9.55
CA MET A 88 -12.86 8.28 -8.89
C MET A 88 -12.97 7.03 -9.68
N PRO A 89 -12.67 5.88 -9.10
CA PRO A 89 -12.93 4.65 -9.81
C PRO A 89 -14.42 4.45 -9.87
N PRO A 90 -14.86 3.86 -10.92
CA PRO A 90 -16.26 3.52 -10.99
C PRO A 90 -16.49 2.46 -10.01
N LEU A 91 -16.71 2.25 -9.24
CA LEU A 91 -16.74 1.27 -8.30
C LEU A 91 -17.57 0.17 -8.37
N LYS A 92 -17.57 -0.17 -8.35
CA LYS A 92 -18.02 -0.81 -8.14
C LYS A 92 -17.93 -1.83 -7.65
N SER A 93 -18.01 -1.95 -7.51
CA SER A 93 -17.76 -2.57 -7.16
C SER A 93 -17.72 -3.57 -6.93
N ASP A 94 -17.79 -3.93 -7.12
CA ASP A 94 -17.42 -4.60 -7.03
C ASP A 94 -17.13 -5.15 -6.42
N ALA A 95 -17.37 -5.09 -6.21
CA ALA A 95 -16.88 -5.25 -5.76
C ALA A 95 -16.74 -5.74 -5.28
N GLU A 96 -16.95 -5.74 -5.38
CA GLU A 96 -16.61 -5.84 -5.16
C GLU A 96 -16.53 -6.30 -4.85
N ALA A 97 -16.83 -6.54 -4.92
CA ALA A 97 -16.53 -6.63 -4.79
C ALA A 97 -16.38 -6.95 -4.61
#